data_771be889146bcca71a6a47b471146751
#
_entry.id   771be889146bcca71a6a47b471146751
#
_cell.length_a   1.000
_cell.length_b   1.000
_cell.length_c   1.000
_cell.angle_alpha   90.00
_cell.angle_beta   90.00
_cell.angle_gamma   90.00
#
_symmetry.space_group_name_H-M   'P 1'
#
loop_
_entity.id
_entity.type
_entity.pdbx_description
1 polymer ?
#
loop_
_entity_poly.entity_id
_entity_poly.type
_entity_poly.pdbx_seq_one_letter_code
_entity_poly.pdbx_strand_id
1 'polypeptide(L)'
;TPALAQNIPVSTFLVKADDLKAQGMMAMLSPDIGILKKEIQAAGLAARAERQAREAAGQPRLACPPEKVSMNSDELIESFRAIPVAQRPRVTVKQAMTEMVRKRYPCPK
;
A
#
# COMPACT_ATOMS: atom_id res chain seq x y z
N THR A 1 7.32 -12.45 18.84
CA THR A 1 6.17 -11.67 18.44
C THR A 1 5.90 -11.87 16.97
N PRO A 2 4.66 -12.17 16.58
CA PRO A 2 4.34 -12.22 15.18
C PRO A 2 4.67 -10.88 14.56
N ALA A 3 5.23 -10.89 13.37
CA ALA A 3 5.53 -9.67 12.66
C ALA A 3 4.22 -8.98 12.31
N LEU A 4 3.76 -8.11 13.21
CA LEU A 4 2.64 -7.25 12.91
C LEU A 4 3.09 -6.25 11.84
N ALA A 5 2.19 -5.92 10.93
CA ALA A 5 2.47 -4.87 9.97
C ALA A 5 2.75 -3.57 10.73
N GLN A 6 3.89 -2.95 10.46
CA GLN A 6 4.35 -1.77 11.20
C GLN A 6 4.04 -0.47 10.48
N ASN A 7 3.34 -0.54 9.33
CA ASN A 7 3.06 0.64 8.52
C ASN A 7 4.35 1.40 8.19
N ILE A 8 5.26 0.69 7.55
CA ILE A 8 6.61 1.19 7.26
C ILE A 8 6.58 2.33 6.25
N PRO A 9 7.62 3.17 6.21
CA PRO A 9 7.75 4.18 5.17
C PRO A 9 7.88 3.56 3.77
N VAL A 10 7.42 4.28 2.77
CA VAL A 10 7.51 3.85 1.38
C VAL A 10 8.97 3.61 0.98
N SER A 11 9.91 4.44 1.49
CA SER A 11 11.34 4.25 1.22
C SER A 11 11.81 2.87 1.66
N THR A 12 11.44 2.44 2.86
CA THR A 12 11.79 1.12 3.39
C THR A 12 11.16 0.01 2.56
N PHE A 13 9.89 0.17 2.20
CA PHE A 13 9.19 -0.80 1.37
C PHE A 13 9.89 -0.99 0.02
N LEU A 14 10.26 0.11 -0.64
CA LEU A 14 10.91 0.05 -1.95
C LEU A 14 12.30 -0.57 -1.89
N VAL A 15 13.06 -0.31 -0.83
CA VAL A 15 14.37 -0.95 -0.64
C VAL A 15 14.20 -2.46 -0.55
N LYS A 16 13.25 -2.94 0.25
CA LYS A 16 12.99 -4.37 0.39
C LYS A 16 12.49 -4.99 -0.91
N ALA A 17 11.62 -4.29 -1.63
CA ALA A 17 11.11 -4.77 -2.92
C ALA A 17 12.23 -4.87 -3.96
N ASP A 18 13.12 -3.89 -4.01
CA ASP A 18 14.26 -3.90 -4.93
C ASP A 18 15.23 -5.03 -4.59
N ASP A 19 15.48 -5.27 -3.31
CA ASP A 19 16.33 -6.39 -2.88
C ASP A 19 15.74 -7.73 -3.30
N LEU A 20 14.42 -7.91 -3.16
CA LEU A 20 13.74 -9.13 -3.59
C LEU A 20 13.84 -9.30 -5.10
N LYS A 21 13.69 -8.23 -5.86
CA LYS A 21 13.80 -8.28 -7.30
C LYS A 21 15.22 -8.68 -7.73
N ALA A 22 16.23 -8.16 -7.03
CA ALA A 22 17.64 -8.49 -7.30
C ALA A 22 17.93 -9.96 -7.00
N GLN A 23 17.24 -10.58 -6.05
CA GLN A 23 17.42 -11.98 -5.70
C GLN A 23 16.80 -12.94 -6.74
N GLY A 24 15.90 -12.43 -7.60
CA GLY A 24 15.24 -13.26 -8.60
C GLY A 24 14.44 -14.39 -7.97
N MET A 25 14.66 -15.62 -8.42
CA MET A 25 13.92 -16.78 -7.90
C MET A 25 14.18 -17.04 -6.41
N MET A 26 15.33 -16.62 -5.91
CA MET A 26 15.66 -16.78 -4.48
C MET A 26 14.75 -15.93 -3.60
N ALA A 27 14.11 -14.91 -4.16
CA ALA A 27 13.17 -14.07 -3.41
C ALA A 27 12.03 -14.87 -2.81
N MET A 28 11.61 -15.95 -3.45
CA MET A 28 10.54 -16.80 -2.97
C MET A 28 10.86 -17.41 -1.60
N LEU A 29 12.15 -17.53 -1.28
CA LEU A 29 12.62 -18.10 -0.01
C LEU A 29 12.91 -17.01 1.04
N SER A 30 12.80 -15.74 0.65
CA SER A 30 13.10 -14.63 1.56
C SER A 30 11.94 -14.36 2.51
N PRO A 31 12.20 -14.16 3.82
CA PRO A 31 11.16 -13.75 4.75
C PRO A 31 10.58 -12.36 4.42
N ASP A 32 11.30 -11.53 3.68
CA ASP A 32 10.82 -10.20 3.31
C ASP A 32 9.58 -10.24 2.45
N ILE A 33 9.38 -11.29 1.64
CA ILE A 33 8.15 -11.45 0.85
C ILE A 33 6.93 -11.45 1.77
N GLY A 34 6.97 -12.23 2.85
CA GLY A 34 5.88 -12.28 3.82
C GLY A 34 5.65 -10.95 4.51
N ILE A 35 6.73 -10.25 4.84
CA ILE A 35 6.67 -8.94 5.47
C ILE A 35 5.98 -7.93 4.55
N LEU A 36 6.39 -7.86 3.28
CA LEU A 36 5.80 -6.93 2.33
C LEU A 36 4.33 -7.24 2.08
N LYS A 37 3.97 -8.52 1.96
CA LYS A 37 2.57 -8.92 1.79
C LYS A 37 1.72 -8.47 2.97
N LYS A 38 2.20 -8.65 4.19
CA LYS A 38 1.49 -8.24 5.40
C LYS A 38 1.30 -6.73 5.45
N GLU A 39 2.33 -5.96 5.06
CA GLU A 39 2.22 -4.51 5.02
C GLU A 39 1.14 -4.05 4.04
N ILE A 40 1.09 -4.65 2.84
CA ILE A 40 0.08 -4.31 1.85
C ILE A 40 -1.31 -4.69 2.33
N GLN A 41 -1.48 -5.89 2.90
CA GLN A 41 -2.76 -6.34 3.41
C GLN A 41 -3.26 -5.45 4.54
N ALA A 42 -2.39 -5.12 5.49
CA ALA A 42 -2.74 -4.25 6.61
C ALA A 42 -3.09 -2.84 6.14
N ALA A 43 -2.34 -2.30 5.18
CA ALA A 43 -2.62 -0.98 4.63
C ALA A 43 -3.97 -0.95 3.91
N GLY A 44 -4.28 -2.00 3.14
CA GLY A 44 -5.57 -2.12 2.46
C GLY A 44 -6.73 -2.21 3.43
N LEU A 45 -6.58 -3.03 4.49
CA LEU A 45 -7.62 -3.16 5.51
C LEU A 45 -7.82 -1.85 6.27
N ALA A 46 -6.74 -1.14 6.61
CA ALA A 46 -6.82 0.14 7.30
C ALA A 46 -7.52 1.19 6.44
N ALA A 47 -7.19 1.25 5.17
CA ALA A 47 -7.83 2.18 4.24
C ALA A 47 -9.32 1.90 4.11
N ARG A 48 -9.70 0.62 4.03
CA ARG A 48 -11.09 0.22 3.98
C ARG A 48 -11.83 0.62 5.26
N ALA A 49 -11.22 0.38 6.41
CA ALA A 49 -11.82 0.74 7.70
C ALA A 49 -12.04 2.25 7.80
N GLU A 50 -11.11 3.06 7.32
CA GLU A 50 -11.26 4.51 7.31
C GLU A 50 -12.41 4.94 6.40
N ARG A 51 -12.56 4.33 5.21
CA ARG A 51 -13.68 4.63 4.32
C ARG A 51 -15.01 4.31 4.98
N GLN A 52 -15.10 3.15 5.63
CA GLN A 52 -16.32 2.74 6.33
C GLN A 52 -16.65 3.66 7.50
N ALA A 53 -15.64 4.10 8.25
CA ALA A 53 -15.82 5.02 9.35
C ALA A 53 -16.33 6.38 8.88
N ARG A 54 -15.78 6.91 7.77
CA ARG A 54 -16.24 8.17 7.19
C ARG A 54 -17.69 8.06 6.73
N GLU A 55 -18.04 6.95 6.08
CA GLU A 55 -19.39 6.71 5.61
C GLU A 55 -20.37 6.65 6.79
N ALA A 56 -20.03 5.94 7.85
CA ALA A 56 -20.85 5.85 9.07
C ALA A 56 -21.01 7.21 9.75
N ALA A 57 -20.02 8.09 9.64
CA ALA A 57 -20.06 9.43 10.20
C ALA A 57 -20.76 10.45 9.29
N GLY A 58 -21.27 10.01 8.12
CA GLY A 58 -21.92 10.90 7.16
C GLY A 58 -20.95 11.82 6.42
N GLN A 59 -19.66 11.52 6.45
CA GLN A 59 -18.65 12.32 5.74
C GLN A 59 -18.52 11.87 4.28
N PRO A 60 -18.12 12.78 3.37
CA PRO A 60 -17.92 12.40 1.98
C PRO A 60 -16.85 11.33 1.83
N ARG A 61 -17.06 10.43 0.89
CA ARG A 61 -16.05 9.40 0.57
C ARG A 61 -14.92 10.04 -0.22
N LEU A 62 -13.68 9.68 0.13
CA LEU A 62 -12.49 10.18 -0.57
C LEU A 62 -12.14 9.32 -1.77
N ALA A 63 -12.58 8.07 -1.79
CA ALA A 63 -12.36 7.14 -2.89
C ALA A 63 -13.55 6.21 -3.00
N CYS A 64 -13.83 5.75 -4.21
CA CYS A 64 -14.96 4.86 -4.49
C CYS A 64 -14.48 3.63 -5.28
N PRO A 65 -13.62 2.78 -4.67
CA PRO A 65 -13.12 1.59 -5.34
C PRO A 65 -14.25 0.58 -5.54
N PRO A 66 -14.13 -0.29 -6.57
CA PRO A 66 -15.06 -1.40 -6.71
C PRO A 66 -14.89 -2.39 -5.56
N GLU A 67 -15.86 -3.28 -5.41
CA GLU A 67 -15.83 -4.29 -4.35
C GLU A 67 -14.56 -5.12 -4.39
N LYS A 68 -14.09 -5.46 -5.60
CA LYS A 68 -12.82 -6.14 -5.79
C LYS A 68 -11.85 -5.22 -6.53
N VAL A 69 -10.80 -4.81 -5.83
CA VAL A 69 -9.71 -4.04 -6.44
C VAL A 69 -8.69 -5.05 -6.94
N SER A 70 -8.46 -5.05 -8.26
CA SER A 70 -7.47 -5.93 -8.87
C SER A 70 -6.23 -5.10 -9.23
N MET A 71 -5.09 -5.47 -8.67
CA MET A 71 -3.83 -4.77 -8.92
C MET A 71 -2.69 -5.76 -8.72
N ASN A 72 -1.77 -5.80 -9.68
CA ASN A 72 -0.59 -6.65 -9.51
C ASN A 72 0.51 -5.90 -8.76
N SER A 73 1.54 -6.65 -8.34
CA SER A 73 2.63 -6.09 -7.56
C SER A 73 3.42 -5.03 -8.31
N ASP A 74 3.56 -5.17 -9.62
CA ASP A 74 4.31 -4.18 -10.43
C ASP A 74 3.58 -2.84 -10.46
N GLU A 75 2.26 -2.85 -10.63
CA GLU A 75 1.47 -1.63 -10.62
C GLU A 75 1.57 -0.92 -9.27
N LEU A 76 1.54 -1.69 -8.19
CA LEU A 76 1.65 -1.16 -6.85
C LEU A 76 3.01 -0.51 -6.62
N ILE A 77 4.09 -1.20 -7.01
CA ILE A 77 5.44 -0.68 -6.86
C ILE A 77 5.63 0.59 -7.69
N GLU A 78 5.11 0.62 -8.92
CA GLU A 78 5.18 1.81 -9.76
C GLU A 78 4.46 3.00 -9.12
N SER A 79 3.31 2.76 -8.50
CA SER A 79 2.59 3.81 -7.79
C SER A 79 3.43 4.39 -6.66
N PHE A 80 4.15 3.54 -5.94
CA PHE A 80 5.03 3.98 -4.86
C PHE A 80 6.25 4.72 -5.40
N ARG A 81 6.81 4.29 -6.54
CA ARG A 81 7.94 4.98 -7.17
C ARG A 81 7.57 6.34 -7.72
N ALA A 82 6.29 6.57 -8.00
CA ALA A 82 5.82 7.89 -8.45
C ALA A 82 5.92 8.94 -7.33
N ILE A 83 6.04 8.51 -6.08
CA ILE A 83 6.24 9.42 -4.95
C ILE A 83 7.67 9.98 -5.04
N PRO A 84 7.86 11.32 -4.97
CA PRO A 84 9.20 11.91 -5.02
C PRO A 84 10.13 11.31 -3.97
N VAL A 85 11.37 11.06 -4.34
CA VAL A 85 12.35 10.39 -3.47
C VAL A 85 12.47 11.08 -2.11
N ALA A 86 12.45 12.41 -2.10
CA ALA A 86 12.58 13.17 -0.85
C ALA A 86 11.40 12.96 0.10
N GLN A 87 10.23 12.57 -0.43
CA GLN A 87 9.03 12.35 0.38
C GLN A 87 8.88 10.92 0.87
N ARG A 88 9.52 9.96 0.22
CA ARG A 88 9.36 8.53 0.54
C ARG A 88 9.60 8.17 2.00
N PRO A 89 10.59 8.76 2.69
CA PRO A 89 10.77 8.45 4.12
C PRO A 89 9.67 8.98 5.03
N ARG A 90 8.90 9.95 4.54
CA ARG A 90 7.84 10.60 5.32
C ARG A 90 6.46 10.05 5.04
N VAL A 91 6.32 9.24 3.98
CA VAL A 91 5.03 8.67 3.58
C VAL A 91 5.03 7.20 3.93
N THR A 92 4.05 6.77 4.71
CA THR A 92 3.90 5.37 5.07
C THR A 92 3.21 4.60 3.95
N VAL A 93 3.34 3.27 3.97
CA VAL A 93 2.66 2.39 3.02
C VAL A 93 1.15 2.62 3.06
N LYS A 94 0.58 2.78 4.25
CA LYS A 94 -0.85 3.06 4.41
C LYS A 94 -1.25 4.36 3.70
N GLN A 95 -0.49 5.43 3.90
CA GLN A 95 -0.77 6.71 3.25
C GLN A 95 -0.66 6.61 1.74
N ALA A 96 0.37 5.91 1.25
CA ALA A 96 0.57 5.71 -0.19
C ALA A 96 -0.56 4.91 -0.80
N MET A 97 -1.03 3.86 -0.13
CA MET A 97 -2.17 3.06 -0.57
C MET A 97 -3.44 3.89 -0.64
N THR A 98 -3.69 4.70 0.37
CA THR A 98 -4.86 5.57 0.43
C THR A 98 -4.88 6.54 -0.74
N GLU A 99 -3.74 7.20 -1.01
CA GLU A 99 -3.64 8.14 -2.13
C GLU A 99 -3.76 7.44 -3.48
N MET A 100 -3.18 6.26 -3.63
CA MET A 100 -3.27 5.48 -4.85
C MET A 100 -4.72 5.11 -5.16
N VAL A 101 -5.45 4.61 -4.17
CA VAL A 101 -6.85 4.24 -4.34
C VAL A 101 -7.70 5.46 -4.68
N ARG A 102 -7.42 6.58 -4.02
CA ARG A 102 -8.12 7.84 -4.27
C ARG A 102 -7.93 8.33 -5.70
N LYS A 103 -6.71 8.24 -6.22
CA LYS A 103 -6.41 8.66 -7.60
C LYS A 103 -6.97 7.71 -8.64
N ARG A 104 -6.91 6.41 -8.36
CA ARG A 104 -7.34 5.38 -9.31
C ARG A 104 -8.86 5.25 -9.36
N TYR A 105 -9.53 5.43 -8.23
CA TYR A 105 -10.98 5.28 -8.10
C TYR A 105 -11.61 6.51 -7.47
N PRO A 106 -11.57 7.66 -8.16
CA PRO A 106 -12.20 8.85 -7.61
C PRO A 106 -13.72 8.66 -7.55
N CYS A 107 -14.34 9.31 -6.58
CA CYS A 107 -15.78 9.27 -6.47
C CYS A 107 -16.41 10.17 -7.54
N PRO A 108 -17.56 9.76 -8.12
CA PRO A 108 -18.31 10.61 -9.01
C PRO A 108 -18.74 11.87 -8.28
N LYS A 109 -18.72 12.98 -8.97
CA LYS A 109 -19.22 14.25 -8.42
C LYS A 109 -20.75 14.28 -8.42
#